data_cf33acb6ede68caccbec95e40f1e808b
#
_entry.id   cf33acb6ede68caccbec95e40f1e808b
#
_cell.length_a   1.000
_cell.length_b   1.000
_cell.length_c   1.000
_cell.angle_alpha   90.00
_cell.angle_beta   90.00
_cell.angle_gamma   90.00
#
_symmetry.space_group_name_H-M   'P 1'
#
loop_
_entity.id
_entity.type
_entity.pdbx_description
1 polymer ?
#
loop_
_entity_poly.entity_id
_entity_poly.type
_entity_poly.pdbx_seq_one_letter_code
_entity_poly.pdbx_strand_id
1 'polypeptide(L)'
;MNFEIYRILNLNYMEIHIIDLKTNTRVKITDCEQFKNINIGHKVIVNYKDKYGTNRSIDGTICSIEHEINKNNESFDYKLNIKVF
;
A
#
# COMPACT_ATOMS: atom_id res chain seq x y z
N MET A 1 -12.07 2.40 1.31
CA MET A 1 -10.94 2.89 2.11
C MET A 1 -11.12 4.38 2.37
N ASN A 2 -10.86 4.83 3.57
CA ASN A 2 -11.10 6.21 3.96
C ASN A 2 -9.79 6.86 4.43
N PHE A 3 -9.20 7.72 3.60
CA PHE A 3 -7.99 8.45 3.96
C PHE A 3 -8.22 9.55 5.01
N GLU A 4 -9.46 9.84 5.36
CA GLU A 4 -9.77 10.79 6.42
C GLU A 4 -9.22 10.32 7.77
N ILE A 5 -9.09 9.01 7.98
CA ILE A 5 -8.49 8.45 9.19
C ILE A 5 -7.09 9.01 9.41
N TYR A 6 -6.32 9.17 8.34
CA TYR A 6 -4.98 9.73 8.40
C TYR A 6 -4.99 11.13 9.03
N ARG A 7 -5.96 11.97 8.65
CA ARG A 7 -6.08 13.32 9.16
C ARG A 7 -6.62 13.34 10.58
N ILE A 8 -7.66 12.55 10.86
CA ILE A 8 -8.32 12.53 12.17
C ILE A 8 -7.36 12.07 13.25
N LEU A 9 -6.56 11.06 12.98
CA LEU A 9 -5.62 10.51 13.95
C LEU A 9 -4.29 11.26 13.99
N ASN A 10 -4.14 12.31 13.18
CA ASN A 10 -2.90 13.09 13.09
C ASN A 10 -1.68 12.18 12.92
N LEU A 11 -1.75 11.27 11.97
CA LEU A 11 -0.69 10.32 11.70
C LEU A 11 0.48 11.02 11.03
N ASN A 12 1.69 10.76 11.53
CA ASN A 12 2.90 11.37 10.99
C ASN A 12 3.31 10.80 9.65
N TYR A 13 2.79 9.61 9.31
CA TYR A 13 3.34 8.87 8.21
C TYR A 13 2.36 7.82 7.70
N MET A 14 2.31 7.68 6.39
CA MET A 14 1.52 6.65 5.74
C MET A 14 2.37 5.94 4.70
N GLU A 15 2.46 4.63 4.80
CA GLU A 15 3.07 3.78 3.79
C GLU A 15 2.01 2.93 3.12
N ILE A 16 2.15 2.76 1.81
CA ILE A 16 1.34 1.82 1.05
C ILE A 16 2.24 0.67 0.61
N HIS A 17 1.87 -0.53 0.97
CA HIS A 17 2.57 -1.75 0.57
C HIS A 17 1.70 -2.53 -0.40
N ILE A 18 2.22 -2.74 -1.60
CA ILE A 18 1.60 -3.62 -2.58
C ILE A 18 2.28 -4.96 -2.46
N ILE A 19 1.51 -5.99 -2.20
CA ILE A 19 2.03 -7.34 -1.98
C ILE A 19 1.48 -8.26 -3.05
N ASP A 20 2.38 -8.77 -3.91
CA ASP A 20 2.01 -9.75 -4.92
C ASP A 20 2.10 -11.14 -4.31
N LEU A 21 0.94 -11.78 -4.14
CA LEU A 21 0.86 -13.11 -3.53
C LEU A 21 1.39 -14.21 -4.45
N LYS A 22 1.45 -13.97 -5.77
CA LYS A 22 1.99 -14.96 -6.72
C LYS A 22 3.49 -15.13 -6.59
N THR A 23 4.20 -14.03 -6.34
CA THR A 23 5.66 -14.00 -6.31
C THR A 23 6.22 -13.67 -4.93
N ASN A 24 5.35 -13.35 -3.98
CA ASN A 24 5.72 -12.88 -2.64
C ASN A 24 6.60 -11.62 -2.70
N THR A 25 6.31 -10.74 -3.65
CA THR A 25 7.01 -9.48 -3.83
C THR A 25 6.26 -8.38 -3.11
N ARG A 26 6.99 -7.52 -2.40
CA ARG A 26 6.43 -6.37 -1.70
C ARG A 26 7.06 -5.09 -2.24
N VAL A 27 6.22 -4.14 -2.64
CA VAL A 27 6.66 -2.83 -3.11
C VAL A 27 6.04 -1.76 -2.22
N LYS A 28 6.87 -0.86 -1.73
CA LYS A 28 6.45 0.24 -0.88
C LYS A 28 6.26 1.50 -1.71
N ILE A 29 5.15 2.17 -1.52
CA ILE A 29 4.80 3.40 -2.23
C ILE A 29 4.41 4.45 -1.19
N THR A 30 4.85 5.68 -1.38
CA THR A 30 4.59 6.77 -0.44
C THR A 30 3.49 7.73 -0.89
N ASP A 31 3.13 7.71 -2.18
CA ASP A 31 2.07 8.56 -2.71
C ASP A 31 0.70 7.93 -2.49
N CYS A 32 -0.02 8.41 -1.49
CA CYS A 32 -1.30 7.84 -1.10
C CYS A 32 -2.48 8.35 -1.95
N GLU A 33 -2.33 9.44 -2.70
CA GLU A 33 -3.43 9.98 -3.49
C GLU A 33 -3.87 9.05 -4.62
N GLN A 34 -2.93 8.30 -5.19
CA GLN A 34 -3.22 7.37 -6.27
C GLN A 34 -4.09 6.19 -5.84
N PHE A 35 -4.21 5.94 -4.53
CA PHE A 35 -4.92 4.79 -3.99
C PHE A 35 -6.21 5.18 -3.26
N LYS A 36 -6.70 6.40 -3.52
CA LYS A 36 -7.83 6.96 -2.80
C LYS A 36 -9.14 6.19 -3.03
N ASN A 37 -9.32 5.60 -4.21
CA ASN A 37 -10.57 4.96 -4.60
C ASN A 37 -10.39 3.48 -4.98
N ILE A 38 -9.46 2.80 -4.33
CA ILE A 38 -9.24 1.38 -4.61
C ILE A 38 -10.23 0.51 -3.85
N ASN A 39 -10.58 -0.60 -4.46
CA ASN A 39 -11.47 -1.60 -3.86
C ASN A 39 -11.02 -3.01 -4.22
N ILE A 40 -11.44 -3.97 -3.39
CA ILE A 40 -11.26 -5.39 -3.69
C ILE A 40 -11.92 -5.70 -5.03
N GLY A 41 -11.25 -6.46 -5.87
CA GLY A 41 -11.72 -6.81 -7.22
C GLY A 41 -11.17 -5.91 -8.32
N HIS A 42 -10.59 -4.76 -7.99
CA HIS A 42 -9.96 -3.89 -8.98
C HIS A 42 -8.65 -4.51 -9.47
N LYS A 43 -8.40 -4.37 -10.76
CA LYS A 43 -7.11 -4.74 -11.34
C LYS A 43 -6.13 -3.58 -11.18
N VAL A 44 -4.89 -3.91 -10.85
CA VAL A 44 -3.83 -2.92 -10.71
C VAL A 44 -2.58 -3.40 -11.43
N ILE A 45 -1.85 -2.43 -11.97
CA ILE A 45 -0.52 -2.64 -12.53
C ILE A 45 0.38 -1.64 -11.82
N VAL A 46 1.41 -2.15 -11.14
CA VAL A 46 2.37 -1.31 -10.42
C VAL A 46 3.73 -1.50 -11.06
N ASN A 47 4.23 -0.42 -11.68
CA ASN A 47 5.55 -0.43 -12.31
C ASN A 47 6.56 0.14 -11.32
N TYR A 48 7.66 -0.56 -11.13
CA TYR A 48 8.69 -0.15 -10.17
C TYR A 48 10.07 -0.58 -10.66
N LYS A 49 11.10 -0.02 -10.06
CA LYS A 49 12.48 -0.47 -10.26
C LYS A 49 12.92 -1.24 -9.03
N ASP A 50 13.53 -2.39 -9.26
CA ASP A 50 14.08 -3.18 -8.16
C ASP A 50 15.41 -2.58 -7.67
N LYS A 51 16.03 -3.24 -6.69
CA LYS A 51 17.28 -2.76 -6.10
C LYS A 51 18.45 -2.71 -7.08
N TYR A 52 18.35 -3.39 -8.21
CA TYR A 52 19.36 -3.38 -9.27
C TYR A 52 19.03 -2.40 -10.39
N GLY A 53 17.95 -1.62 -10.24
CA GLY A 53 17.52 -0.69 -11.27
C GLY A 53 16.78 -1.32 -12.45
N THR A 54 16.41 -2.60 -12.35
CA THR A 54 15.67 -3.30 -13.40
C THR A 54 14.18 -2.95 -13.29
N ASN A 55 13.56 -2.67 -14.44
CA ASN A 55 12.12 -2.41 -14.49
C ASN A 55 11.34 -3.68 -14.23
N ARG A 56 10.43 -3.61 -13.27
CA ARG A 56 9.57 -4.71 -12.87
C ARG A 56 8.13 -4.23 -12.80
N SER A 57 7.19 -5.14 -12.79
CA SER A 57 5.79 -4.81 -12.57
C SER A 57 5.08 -5.87 -11.75
N ILE A 58 4.10 -5.41 -10.96
CA ILE A 58 3.12 -6.27 -10.31
C ILE A 58 1.82 -6.05 -11.06
N ASP A 59 1.22 -7.13 -11.54
CA ASP A 59 -0.04 -7.11 -12.28
C ASP A 59 -0.97 -8.11 -11.63
N GLY A 60 -2.09 -7.64 -11.13
CA GLY A 60 -3.03 -8.52 -10.46
C GLY A 60 -4.30 -7.82 -10.04
N THR A 61 -5.14 -8.59 -9.36
CA THR A 61 -6.42 -8.12 -8.83
C THR A 61 -6.30 -7.97 -7.33
N ILE A 62 -6.80 -6.85 -6.80
CA ILE A 62 -6.79 -6.61 -5.36
C ILE A 62 -7.71 -7.62 -4.69
N CYS A 63 -7.16 -8.42 -3.79
CA CYS A 63 -7.90 -9.43 -3.04
C CYS A 63 -8.00 -9.12 -1.54
N SER A 64 -7.18 -8.19 -1.03
CA SER A 64 -7.23 -7.81 0.37
C SER A 64 -6.71 -6.38 0.54
N ILE A 65 -7.37 -5.62 1.39
CA ILE A 65 -6.93 -4.28 1.80
C ILE A 65 -6.94 -4.26 3.32
N GLU A 66 -5.78 -4.13 3.92
CA GLU A 66 -5.62 -4.16 5.37
C GLU A 66 -5.00 -2.86 5.86
N HIS A 67 -5.62 -2.28 6.88
CA HIS A 67 -5.09 -1.10 7.55
C HIS A 67 -4.31 -1.55 8.78
N GLU A 68 -3.07 -1.09 8.87
CA GLU A 68 -2.22 -1.42 10.01
C GLU A 68 -1.76 -0.12 10.66
N ILE A 69 -2.07 0.03 11.94
CA ILE A 69 -1.70 1.21 12.73
C ILE A 69 -0.83 0.75 13.87
N ASN A 70 0.40 1.26 13.92
CA ASN A 70 1.35 0.96 14.98
C ASN A 70 1.59 2.22 15.81
N LYS A 71 1.40 2.11 17.13
CA LYS A 71 1.66 3.21 18.03
C LYS A 71 3.09 3.12 18.55
N ASN A 72 3.86 4.20 18.34
CA ASN A 72 5.23 4.34 18.83
C ASN A 72 5.30 5.57 19.73
N ASN A 73 5.33 5.37 21.05
CA ASN A 73 5.33 6.46 22.01
C ASN A 73 4.14 7.40 21.77
N GLU A 74 4.40 8.62 21.29
CA GLU A 74 3.36 9.62 21.05
C GLU A 74 2.97 9.73 19.57
N SER A 75 3.54 8.90 18.71
CA SER A 75 3.26 8.93 17.28
C SER A 75 2.63 7.64 16.80
N PHE A 76 2.05 7.70 15.60
CA PHE A 76 1.46 6.54 14.94
C PHE A 76 2.11 6.35 13.59
N ASP A 77 2.40 5.09 13.25
CA ASP A 77 2.77 4.70 11.90
C ASP A 77 1.56 4.03 11.27
N TYR A 78 1.13 4.53 10.13
CA TYR A 78 0.00 3.99 9.39
C TYR A 78 0.49 3.30 8.13
N LYS A 79 0.12 2.04 7.97
CA LYS A 79 0.42 1.25 6.77
C LYS A 79 -0.86 0.76 6.13
N LEU A 80 -0.90 0.79 4.83
CA LEU A 80 -1.97 0.21 4.03
C LEU A 80 -1.37 -0.96 3.26
N ASN A 81 -1.79 -2.17 3.60
CA ASN A 81 -1.32 -3.38 2.96
C ASN A 81 -2.34 -3.82 1.91
N ILE A 82 -1.96 -3.75 0.64
CA ILE A 82 -2.81 -4.12 -0.49
C ILE A 82 -2.25 -5.39 -1.09
N LYS A 83 -3.00 -6.48 -0.94
CA LYS A 83 -2.60 -7.77 -1.49
C LYS A 83 -3.25 -7.98 -2.84
N VAL A 84 -2.46 -8.40 -3.82
CA VAL A 84 -2.94 -8.68 -5.17
C VAL A 84 -2.57 -10.09 -5.58
N PHE A 85 -3.40 -10.64 -6.45
CA PHE A 85 -3.16 -12.00 -6.98
C PHE A 85 -3.46 -12.10 -8.47
#